data_5eefa29721566cb24a01e33ff1bc74d7
#
_entry.id   5eefa29721566cb24a01e33ff1bc74d7
#
_cell.length_a   1.000
_cell.length_b   1.000
_cell.length_c   1.000
_cell.angle_alpha   90.00
_cell.angle_beta   90.00
_cell.angle_gamma   90.00
#
_symmetry.space_group_name_H-M   'P 1'
#
loop_
_entity.id
_entity.type
_entity.pdbx_description
1 polymer ?
#
loop_
_entity_poly.entity_id
_entity_poly.type
_entity_poly.pdbx_seq_one_letter_code
_entity_poly.pdbx_strand_id
1 'polypeptide(L)'
;MKILAIIPARAGSKGIPNKNIRIINGHPLIYYSIKNALKSELITDVIISTDSPEVRIIAEQMGAKCKWRDESLCGDAVTLDAVIYDAIPKDEKWDYVVTMQPTSPTLKVETLDAAIKYSIENNLDTCISAINAPHLSWREENGQKVPNYEKRLNRQFLPANYLETGAFVVSKASVVTAETRIGKKVDVYEVSEQEAVDIDTFADLRVAAMSLNTQKVAIYVNGNNKRGIGHIYRALEIADEFYVKPDIYYDSNQTDPKVFGKTTHILKPVDGIAELFQICKEKQYTVFINDILTTSIDYMIGLKSCIPNAKIINFEDDGEGIIKADLVFNALFEDEQFPQIHAGEKYYICGKTFMFYEPITIKEKVTKVFISFGGADPQNYSDRLLEMIIKPEYKDYQFVVVLGRAKYNVDALLEYNKYPNVEVLYDVSNMPELMTSCDIGITSRGRTGYELATLGIPSIAMAQNHREEKHGFVCNENGFSYIGLNPADEVIEGTMKMYLSMSQKTRQHYQDMLLSHDLRGGRRRVMNLINNL
;
A
#
# COMPACT_ATOMS: atom_id res chain seq x y z
N MET A 1 15.56 -21.06 -36.60
CA MET A 1 15.19 -21.96 -35.48
C MET A 1 13.68 -21.98 -35.39
N LYS A 2 13.06 -23.15 -35.29
CA LYS A 2 11.61 -23.30 -35.16
C LYS A 2 11.27 -23.71 -33.73
N ILE A 3 10.48 -22.92 -33.03
CA ILE A 3 10.09 -23.13 -31.63
C ILE A 3 8.57 -23.24 -31.56
N LEU A 4 8.09 -24.36 -31.03
CA LEU A 4 6.68 -24.66 -30.90
C LEU A 4 6.24 -24.47 -29.44
N ALA A 5 5.24 -23.63 -29.18
CA ALA A 5 4.57 -23.60 -27.88
C ALA A 5 3.36 -24.53 -27.88
N ILE A 6 3.24 -25.34 -26.84
CA ILE A 6 2.09 -26.22 -26.60
C ILE A 6 1.47 -25.87 -25.25
N ILE A 7 0.17 -25.55 -25.26
CA ILE A 7 -0.62 -25.20 -24.07
C ILE A 7 -1.68 -26.30 -23.88
N PRO A 8 -1.47 -27.22 -22.91
CA PRO A 8 -2.42 -28.28 -22.61
C PRO A 8 -3.56 -27.75 -21.73
N ALA A 9 -4.80 -27.85 -22.19
CA ALA A 9 -5.98 -27.32 -21.50
C ALA A 9 -7.17 -28.27 -21.62
N ARG A 10 -7.29 -29.25 -20.73
CA ARG A 10 -8.42 -30.18 -20.73
C ARG A 10 -9.69 -29.56 -20.13
N ALA A 11 -10.87 -30.10 -20.49
CA ALA A 11 -12.17 -29.67 -20.00
C ALA A 11 -12.35 -29.91 -18.48
N GLY A 12 -12.02 -31.08 -17.98
CA GLY A 12 -12.31 -31.49 -16.61
C GLY A 12 -11.24 -31.09 -15.59
N SER A 13 -11.45 -30.02 -14.84
CA SER A 13 -10.61 -29.62 -13.71
C SER A 13 -11.28 -29.96 -12.39
N LYS A 14 -10.62 -30.73 -11.49
CA LYS A 14 -11.21 -31.19 -10.21
C LYS A 14 -11.18 -30.13 -9.10
N GLY A 15 -10.08 -29.39 -8.95
CA GLY A 15 -9.91 -28.42 -7.87
C GLY A 15 -10.76 -27.16 -8.06
N ILE A 16 -10.81 -26.63 -9.27
CA ILE A 16 -11.63 -25.48 -9.64
C ILE A 16 -12.46 -25.85 -10.86
N PRO A 17 -13.80 -25.90 -10.76
CA PRO A 17 -14.67 -26.21 -11.90
C PRO A 17 -14.43 -25.23 -13.05
N ASN A 18 -14.30 -25.76 -14.27
CA ASN A 18 -14.07 -24.98 -15.50
C ASN A 18 -12.84 -24.06 -15.43
N LYS A 19 -11.78 -24.50 -14.74
CA LYS A 19 -10.59 -23.69 -14.41
C LYS A 19 -10.07 -22.88 -15.60
N ASN A 20 -9.84 -23.53 -16.75
CA ASN A 20 -9.20 -22.92 -17.93
C ASN A 20 -10.01 -21.80 -18.59
N ILE A 21 -11.34 -21.83 -18.45
CA ILE A 21 -12.26 -20.80 -19.01
C ILE A 21 -12.81 -19.85 -17.95
N ARG A 22 -12.38 -20.01 -16.68
CA ARG A 22 -12.82 -19.12 -15.60
C ARG A 22 -12.29 -17.71 -15.81
N ILE A 23 -13.17 -16.73 -15.62
CA ILE A 23 -12.81 -15.32 -15.85
C ILE A 23 -11.96 -14.78 -14.69
N ILE A 24 -10.82 -14.20 -15.02
CA ILE A 24 -9.92 -13.46 -14.12
C ILE A 24 -9.66 -12.12 -14.77
N ASN A 25 -9.92 -11.02 -14.07
CA ASN A 25 -9.70 -9.66 -14.57
C ASN A 25 -10.22 -9.45 -16.00
N GLY A 26 -11.45 -9.92 -16.27
CA GLY A 26 -12.16 -9.74 -17.53
C GLY A 26 -11.81 -10.74 -18.65
N HIS A 27 -10.85 -11.66 -18.44
CA HIS A 27 -10.45 -12.64 -19.46
C HIS A 27 -10.49 -14.07 -18.90
N PRO A 28 -10.78 -15.10 -19.76
CA PRO A 28 -10.65 -16.50 -19.36
C PRO A 28 -9.19 -16.82 -18.98
N LEU A 29 -8.98 -17.71 -18.01
CA LEU A 29 -7.65 -18.05 -17.53
C LEU A 29 -6.66 -18.42 -18.64
N ILE A 30 -7.06 -19.24 -19.58
CA ILE A 30 -6.23 -19.66 -20.71
C ILE A 30 -5.76 -18.52 -21.61
N TYR A 31 -6.52 -17.41 -21.66
CA TYR A 31 -6.17 -16.22 -22.43
C TYR A 31 -4.75 -15.73 -22.17
N TYR A 32 -4.32 -15.73 -20.90
CA TYR A 32 -3.02 -15.18 -20.51
C TYR A 32 -1.86 -15.97 -21.11
N SER A 33 -1.92 -17.32 -21.05
CA SER A 33 -0.87 -18.17 -21.62
C SER A 33 -0.85 -18.11 -23.15
N ILE A 34 -2.02 -18.10 -23.80
CA ILE A 34 -2.12 -17.93 -25.27
C ILE A 34 -1.54 -16.58 -25.68
N LYS A 35 -1.94 -15.50 -25.02
CA LYS A 35 -1.46 -14.14 -25.29
C LYS A 35 0.07 -14.05 -25.19
N ASN A 36 0.66 -14.62 -24.14
CA ASN A 36 2.11 -14.60 -23.95
C ASN A 36 2.83 -15.41 -25.02
N ALA A 37 2.33 -16.60 -25.35
CA ALA A 37 2.90 -17.43 -26.41
C ALA A 37 2.86 -16.71 -27.79
N LEU A 38 1.73 -16.09 -28.14
CA LEU A 38 1.57 -15.35 -29.40
C LEU A 38 2.36 -14.03 -29.46
N LYS A 39 2.68 -13.43 -28.30
CA LYS A 39 3.48 -12.18 -28.21
C LYS A 39 4.98 -12.43 -28.15
N SER A 40 5.41 -13.65 -27.88
CA SER A 40 6.83 -14.01 -27.86
C SER A 40 7.48 -13.74 -29.22
N GLU A 41 8.64 -13.11 -29.22
CA GLU A 41 9.46 -12.89 -30.41
C GLU A 41 10.16 -14.16 -30.92
N LEU A 42 10.21 -15.21 -30.11
CA LEU A 42 10.96 -16.42 -30.38
C LEU A 42 10.09 -17.61 -30.77
N ILE A 43 8.84 -17.65 -30.30
CA ILE A 43 7.89 -18.74 -30.59
C ILE A 43 7.39 -18.61 -32.03
N THR A 44 7.55 -19.70 -32.80
CA THR A 44 7.16 -19.75 -34.22
C THR A 44 5.68 -20.10 -34.39
N ASP A 45 5.18 -21.04 -33.59
CA ASP A 45 3.81 -21.56 -33.64
C ASP A 45 3.27 -21.85 -32.23
N VAL A 46 1.95 -21.71 -32.09
CA VAL A 46 1.25 -21.97 -30.82
C VAL A 46 0.12 -22.96 -31.05
N ILE A 47 0.17 -24.09 -30.33
CA ILE A 47 -0.85 -25.14 -30.38
C ILE A 47 -1.49 -25.34 -29.02
N ILE A 48 -2.82 -25.29 -28.99
CA ILE A 48 -3.61 -25.58 -27.80
C ILE A 48 -4.09 -27.04 -27.91
N SER A 49 -3.70 -27.90 -26.97
CA SER A 49 -4.20 -29.29 -26.88
C SER A 49 -5.37 -29.34 -25.93
N THR A 50 -6.58 -29.59 -26.45
CA THR A 50 -7.82 -29.54 -25.67
C THR A 50 -8.90 -30.51 -26.15
N ASP A 51 -9.77 -30.92 -25.21
CA ASP A 51 -11.05 -31.62 -25.43
C ASP A 51 -12.27 -30.70 -25.11
N SER A 52 -12.04 -29.41 -24.80
CA SER A 52 -13.09 -28.43 -24.54
C SER A 52 -13.44 -27.62 -25.78
N PRO A 53 -14.73 -27.62 -26.21
CA PRO A 53 -15.18 -26.77 -27.30
C PRO A 53 -14.97 -25.28 -27.03
N GLU A 54 -15.15 -24.83 -25.78
CA GLU A 54 -15.00 -23.42 -25.37
C GLU A 54 -13.54 -22.98 -25.45
N VAL A 55 -12.61 -23.81 -24.97
CA VAL A 55 -11.16 -23.55 -25.08
C VAL A 55 -10.74 -23.46 -26.52
N ARG A 56 -11.27 -24.36 -27.38
CA ARG A 56 -11.01 -24.34 -28.83
C ARG A 56 -11.45 -23.01 -29.46
N ILE A 57 -12.68 -22.56 -29.18
CA ILE A 57 -13.21 -21.29 -29.70
C ILE A 57 -12.30 -20.13 -29.27
N ILE A 58 -11.91 -20.07 -27.98
CA ILE A 58 -11.02 -19.02 -27.45
C ILE A 58 -9.68 -19.04 -28.20
N ALA A 59 -9.07 -20.20 -28.36
CA ALA A 59 -7.79 -20.36 -29.03
C ALA A 59 -7.83 -19.89 -30.49
N GLU A 60 -8.83 -20.33 -31.26
CA GLU A 60 -9.04 -19.95 -32.65
C GLU A 60 -9.31 -18.45 -32.80
N GLN A 61 -10.12 -17.84 -31.93
CA GLN A 61 -10.39 -16.40 -31.93
C GLN A 61 -9.15 -15.56 -31.59
N MET A 62 -8.21 -16.10 -30.82
CA MET A 62 -6.94 -15.45 -30.51
C MET A 62 -5.86 -15.68 -31.59
N GLY A 63 -6.11 -16.55 -32.61
CA GLY A 63 -5.18 -16.86 -33.68
C GLY A 63 -4.20 -18.01 -33.37
N ALA A 64 -4.43 -18.78 -32.33
CA ALA A 64 -3.66 -20.00 -32.01
C ALA A 64 -4.25 -21.21 -32.73
N LYS A 65 -3.38 -22.17 -33.10
CA LYS A 65 -3.81 -23.46 -33.64
C LYS A 65 -4.40 -24.33 -32.53
N CYS A 66 -5.38 -25.17 -32.87
CA CYS A 66 -5.96 -26.10 -31.92
C CYS A 66 -5.76 -27.55 -32.36
N LYS A 67 -5.23 -28.39 -31.48
CA LYS A 67 -5.19 -29.85 -31.61
C LYS A 67 -6.28 -30.42 -30.72
N TRP A 68 -7.29 -31.06 -31.35
CA TRP A 68 -8.29 -31.81 -30.57
C TRP A 68 -7.64 -33.02 -29.91
N ARG A 69 -7.82 -33.13 -28.60
CA ARG A 69 -7.22 -34.18 -27.81
C ARG A 69 -8.08 -35.43 -27.84
N ASP A 70 -7.46 -36.57 -28.10
CA ASP A 70 -8.13 -37.85 -28.05
C ASP A 70 -8.62 -38.16 -26.61
N GLU A 71 -9.77 -38.84 -26.50
CA GLU A 71 -10.38 -39.18 -25.20
C GLU A 71 -9.42 -39.99 -24.31
N SER A 72 -8.61 -40.89 -24.90
CA SER A 72 -7.60 -41.65 -24.18
C SER A 72 -6.51 -40.80 -23.48
N LEU A 73 -6.31 -39.56 -23.95
CA LEU A 73 -5.37 -38.60 -23.40
C LEU A 73 -6.01 -37.59 -22.41
N CYS A 74 -7.31 -37.72 -22.10
CA CYS A 74 -8.03 -36.81 -21.23
C CYS A 74 -8.09 -37.30 -19.76
N GLY A 75 -7.71 -38.55 -19.49
CA GLY A 75 -7.79 -39.14 -18.17
C GLY A 75 -6.81 -38.56 -17.15
N ASP A 76 -7.14 -38.67 -15.85
CA ASP A 76 -6.29 -38.16 -14.76
C ASP A 76 -4.95 -38.89 -14.59
N ALA A 77 -4.85 -40.15 -15.06
CA ALA A 77 -3.63 -40.94 -15.00
C ALA A 77 -2.68 -40.69 -16.19
N VAL A 78 -3.12 -39.90 -17.17
CA VAL A 78 -2.30 -39.59 -18.36
C VAL A 78 -1.28 -38.54 -17.99
N THR A 79 -0.02 -38.81 -18.28
CA THR A 79 1.08 -37.88 -18.04
C THR A 79 1.01 -36.67 -19.00
N LEU A 80 1.49 -35.54 -18.53
CA LEU A 80 1.57 -34.36 -19.37
C LEU A 80 2.52 -34.58 -20.56
N ASP A 81 3.53 -35.44 -20.40
CA ASP A 81 4.49 -35.76 -21.46
C ASP A 81 3.80 -36.42 -22.67
N ALA A 82 2.91 -37.37 -22.45
CA ALA A 82 2.14 -38.02 -23.51
C ALA A 82 1.26 -37.03 -24.28
N VAL A 83 0.60 -36.08 -23.53
CA VAL A 83 -0.23 -35.04 -24.13
C VAL A 83 0.58 -34.06 -24.98
N ILE A 84 1.75 -33.65 -24.52
CA ILE A 84 2.65 -32.75 -25.26
C ILE A 84 3.19 -33.46 -26.51
N TYR A 85 3.64 -34.69 -26.37
CA TYR A 85 4.16 -35.46 -27.49
C TYR A 85 3.11 -35.70 -28.60
N ASP A 86 1.86 -35.98 -28.24
CA ASP A 86 0.74 -36.10 -29.20
C ASP A 86 0.49 -34.76 -29.95
N ALA A 87 0.62 -33.63 -29.26
CA ALA A 87 0.34 -32.34 -29.83
C ALA A 87 1.40 -31.83 -30.82
N ILE A 88 2.59 -32.43 -30.88
CA ILE A 88 3.64 -32.04 -31.82
C ILE A 88 3.28 -32.48 -33.23
N PRO A 89 3.17 -31.57 -34.24
CA PRO A 89 3.03 -31.92 -35.66
C PRO A 89 4.21 -32.77 -36.12
N LYS A 90 3.91 -33.94 -36.71
CA LYS A 90 4.94 -34.93 -37.10
C LYS A 90 5.48 -34.67 -38.53
N ASP A 91 4.81 -33.85 -39.27
CA ASP A 91 5.16 -33.42 -40.65
C ASP A 91 6.12 -32.22 -40.69
N GLU A 92 6.37 -31.59 -39.53
CA GLU A 92 7.29 -30.48 -39.35
C GLU A 92 8.46 -30.83 -38.42
N LYS A 93 9.61 -30.20 -38.66
CA LYS A 93 10.78 -30.35 -37.80
C LYS A 93 10.89 -29.14 -36.89
N TRP A 94 10.90 -29.40 -35.59
CA TRP A 94 11.04 -28.42 -34.52
C TRP A 94 12.42 -28.51 -33.88
N ASP A 95 12.98 -27.36 -33.44
CA ASP A 95 14.23 -27.31 -32.69
C ASP A 95 13.94 -27.40 -31.21
N TYR A 96 12.93 -26.65 -30.72
CA TYR A 96 12.48 -26.63 -29.34
C TYR A 96 10.96 -26.74 -29.22
N VAL A 97 10.51 -27.31 -28.11
CA VAL A 97 9.10 -27.35 -27.68
C VAL A 97 9.01 -26.64 -26.32
N VAL A 98 8.14 -25.65 -26.23
CA VAL A 98 7.84 -24.92 -24.98
C VAL A 98 6.48 -25.36 -24.48
N THR A 99 6.45 -26.09 -23.38
CA THR A 99 5.20 -26.40 -22.67
C THR A 99 4.84 -25.23 -21.77
N MET A 100 3.63 -24.68 -21.88
CA MET A 100 3.13 -23.60 -21.02
C MET A 100 1.82 -24.04 -20.39
N GLN A 101 1.67 -23.87 -19.06
CA GLN A 101 0.43 -24.25 -18.40
C GLN A 101 -0.52 -23.04 -18.25
N PRO A 102 -1.84 -23.21 -18.48
CA PRO A 102 -2.83 -22.14 -18.26
C PRO A 102 -2.89 -21.67 -16.83
N THR A 103 -2.45 -22.51 -15.87
CA THR A 103 -2.48 -22.23 -14.43
C THR A 103 -1.50 -21.16 -13.96
N SER A 104 -0.59 -20.72 -14.84
CA SER A 104 0.41 -19.68 -14.53
C SER A 104 0.15 -18.39 -15.33
N PRO A 105 -0.96 -17.67 -15.07
CA PRO A 105 -1.37 -16.50 -15.87
C PRO A 105 -0.50 -15.27 -15.64
N THR A 106 0.30 -15.24 -14.58
CA THR A 106 1.13 -14.11 -14.16
C THR A 106 2.50 -14.07 -14.84
N LEU A 107 2.88 -15.12 -15.58
CA LEU A 107 4.10 -15.16 -16.37
C LEU A 107 4.13 -13.98 -17.36
N LYS A 108 5.27 -13.32 -17.49
CA LYS A 108 5.50 -12.25 -18.46
C LYS A 108 6.15 -12.79 -19.72
N VAL A 109 5.85 -12.17 -20.87
CA VAL A 109 6.44 -12.58 -22.16
C VAL A 109 7.95 -12.34 -22.20
N GLU A 110 8.42 -11.26 -21.56
CA GLU A 110 9.84 -10.92 -21.48
C GLU A 110 10.63 -12.00 -20.72
N THR A 111 10.05 -12.54 -19.65
CA THR A 111 10.64 -13.63 -18.84
C THR A 111 10.66 -14.93 -19.64
N LEU A 112 9.58 -15.22 -20.36
CA LEU A 112 9.51 -16.40 -21.25
C LEU A 112 10.58 -16.36 -22.33
N ASP A 113 10.72 -15.23 -23.05
CA ASP A 113 11.71 -15.05 -24.11
C ASP A 113 13.14 -15.12 -23.56
N ALA A 114 13.39 -14.53 -22.39
CA ALA A 114 14.70 -14.61 -21.72
C ALA A 114 15.05 -16.06 -21.35
N ALA A 115 14.09 -16.86 -20.86
CA ALA A 115 14.30 -18.26 -20.52
C ALA A 115 14.56 -19.13 -21.77
N ILE A 116 13.87 -18.87 -22.87
CA ILE A 116 14.12 -19.52 -24.15
C ILE A 116 15.55 -19.21 -24.65
N LYS A 117 15.96 -17.92 -24.63
CA LYS A 117 17.32 -17.50 -24.98
C LYS A 117 18.36 -18.19 -24.11
N TYR A 118 18.14 -18.20 -22.80
CA TYR A 118 19.01 -18.86 -21.82
C TYR A 118 19.20 -20.36 -22.15
N SER A 119 18.10 -21.06 -22.46
CA SER A 119 18.13 -22.47 -22.84
C SER A 119 18.96 -22.73 -24.11
N ILE A 120 18.82 -21.85 -25.10
CA ILE A 120 19.54 -21.94 -26.37
C ILE A 120 21.04 -21.66 -26.19
N GLU A 121 21.39 -20.56 -25.55
CA GLU A 121 22.76 -20.11 -25.34
C GLU A 121 23.59 -21.09 -24.52
N ASN A 122 22.95 -21.72 -23.52
CA ASN A 122 23.61 -22.74 -22.69
C ASN A 122 23.49 -24.16 -23.29
N ASN A 123 22.87 -24.30 -24.47
CA ASN A 123 22.66 -25.59 -25.13
C ASN A 123 22.05 -26.64 -24.19
N LEU A 124 21.03 -26.24 -23.42
CA LEU A 124 20.30 -27.11 -22.51
C LEU A 124 19.41 -28.08 -23.26
N ASP A 125 19.27 -29.30 -22.75
CA ASP A 125 18.26 -30.22 -23.25
C ASP A 125 16.88 -29.83 -22.73
N THR A 126 16.83 -29.34 -21.45
CA THR A 126 15.60 -28.84 -20.84
C THR A 126 15.90 -27.69 -19.89
N CYS A 127 15.06 -26.66 -19.91
CA CYS A 127 15.06 -25.56 -18.97
C CYS A 127 13.65 -25.44 -18.35
N ILE A 128 13.58 -25.41 -17.01
CA ILE A 128 12.35 -25.46 -16.24
C ILE A 128 12.17 -24.17 -15.46
N SER A 129 10.96 -23.60 -15.47
CA SER A 129 10.64 -22.44 -14.62
C SER A 129 10.63 -22.82 -13.14
N ALA A 130 11.36 -22.10 -12.33
CA ALA A 130 11.42 -22.33 -10.89
C ALA A 130 11.49 -21.02 -10.09
N ILE A 131 11.11 -21.10 -8.83
CA ILE A 131 11.30 -20.01 -7.87
C ILE A 131 12.29 -20.48 -6.79
N ASN A 132 13.20 -19.59 -6.41
CA ASN A 132 14.05 -19.85 -5.24
C ASN A 132 13.26 -19.53 -3.96
N ALA A 133 12.77 -20.58 -3.29
CA ALA A 133 11.94 -20.51 -2.10
C ALA A 133 12.61 -21.21 -0.91
N PRO A 134 13.68 -20.62 -0.33
CA PRO A 134 14.34 -21.21 0.83
C PRO A 134 13.41 -21.22 2.04
N HIS A 135 13.11 -22.42 2.52
CA HIS A 135 12.24 -22.65 3.66
C HIS A 135 12.76 -23.81 4.52
N LEU A 136 12.52 -23.72 5.82
CA LEU A 136 12.72 -24.85 6.72
C LEU A 136 11.65 -25.88 6.42
N SER A 137 12.04 -27.06 5.93
CA SER A 137 11.14 -28.14 5.55
C SER A 137 11.45 -29.44 6.31
N TRP A 138 10.51 -30.35 6.28
CA TRP A 138 10.60 -31.67 6.93
C TRP A 138 10.24 -32.74 5.93
N ARG A 139 10.87 -33.90 6.04
CA ARG A 139 10.52 -35.10 5.28
C ARG A 139 10.13 -36.24 6.21
N GLU A 140 9.46 -37.23 5.66
CA GLU A 140 9.16 -38.45 6.39
C GLU A 140 10.18 -39.51 6.04
N GLU A 141 10.83 -40.07 7.05
CA GLU A 141 11.75 -41.21 6.95
C GLU A 141 11.33 -42.26 7.97
N ASN A 142 11.05 -43.50 7.49
CA ASN A 142 10.67 -44.65 8.34
C ASN A 142 9.51 -44.35 9.31
N GLY A 143 8.51 -43.54 8.87
CA GLY A 143 7.37 -43.15 9.68
C GLY A 143 7.65 -42.02 10.70
N GLN A 144 8.83 -41.43 10.68
CA GLN A 144 9.22 -40.29 11.51
C GLN A 144 9.44 -39.05 10.65
N LYS A 145 9.06 -37.91 11.20
CA LYS A 145 9.30 -36.60 10.54
C LYS A 145 10.67 -36.07 10.94
N VAL A 146 11.56 -35.92 9.98
CA VAL A 146 12.94 -35.43 10.15
C VAL A 146 13.14 -34.10 9.41
N PRO A 147 13.93 -33.14 9.94
CA PRO A 147 14.17 -31.88 9.27
C PRO A 147 15.05 -32.06 8.02
N ASN A 148 14.80 -31.27 6.98
CA ASN A 148 15.65 -31.14 5.79
C ASN A 148 16.77 -30.10 5.97
N TYR A 149 17.12 -29.76 7.19
CA TYR A 149 18.15 -28.78 7.51
C TYR A 149 19.00 -29.25 8.69
N GLU A 150 20.28 -28.95 8.65
CA GLU A 150 21.20 -29.23 9.76
C GLU A 150 21.12 -28.17 10.87
N LYS A 151 21.02 -26.92 10.48
CA LYS A 151 20.96 -25.78 11.40
C LYS A 151 19.75 -24.90 11.09
N ARG A 152 19.03 -24.47 12.14
CA ARG A 152 17.87 -23.58 12.02
C ARG A 152 18.36 -22.15 11.85
N LEU A 153 18.35 -21.66 10.60
CA LEU A 153 18.77 -20.31 10.21
C LEU A 153 17.55 -19.44 9.86
N ASN A 154 17.74 -18.12 9.86
CA ASN A 154 16.77 -17.20 9.27
C ASN A 154 16.71 -17.38 7.75
N ARG A 155 15.55 -17.11 7.13
CA ARG A 155 15.27 -17.34 5.70
C ARG A 155 16.37 -16.86 4.77
N GLN A 156 16.92 -15.66 4.99
CA GLN A 156 17.96 -15.06 4.15
C GLN A 156 19.33 -15.79 4.20
N PHE A 157 19.53 -16.73 5.14
CA PHE A 157 20.75 -17.50 5.30
C PHE A 157 20.56 -18.99 4.99
N LEU A 158 19.35 -19.38 4.56
CA LEU A 158 19.10 -20.76 4.12
C LEU A 158 19.70 -20.97 2.72
N PRO A 159 20.15 -22.18 2.40
CA PRO A 159 20.58 -22.52 1.05
C PRO A 159 19.43 -22.34 0.06
N ALA A 160 19.78 -22.08 -1.21
CA ALA A 160 18.81 -22.01 -2.29
C ALA A 160 18.00 -23.31 -2.38
N ASN A 161 16.70 -23.17 -2.58
CA ASN A 161 15.76 -24.28 -2.75
C ASN A 161 14.81 -23.95 -3.90
N TYR A 162 15.01 -24.58 -5.06
CA TYR A 162 14.23 -24.29 -6.24
C TYR A 162 13.00 -25.19 -6.31
N LEU A 163 11.83 -24.56 -6.39
CA LEU A 163 10.53 -25.19 -6.59
C LEU A 163 10.04 -24.87 -8.00
N GLU A 164 9.64 -25.90 -8.76
CA GLU A 164 9.04 -25.72 -10.07
C GLU A 164 7.72 -24.96 -9.97
N THR A 165 7.49 -24.01 -10.91
CA THR A 165 6.29 -23.16 -10.90
C THR A 165 5.23 -23.64 -11.88
N GLY A 166 5.54 -24.61 -12.73
CA GLY A 166 4.64 -25.05 -13.81
C GLY A 166 4.44 -24.04 -14.95
N ALA A 167 5.00 -22.83 -14.86
CA ALA A 167 4.76 -21.78 -15.84
C ALA A 167 5.23 -22.18 -17.26
N PHE A 168 6.43 -22.71 -17.37
CA PHE A 168 6.94 -23.26 -18.62
C PHE A 168 8.01 -24.35 -18.42
N VAL A 169 8.12 -25.20 -19.45
CA VAL A 169 9.25 -26.11 -19.65
C VAL A 169 9.70 -25.94 -21.11
N VAL A 170 10.96 -25.52 -21.33
CA VAL A 170 11.59 -25.39 -22.65
C VAL A 170 12.44 -26.62 -22.89
N SER A 171 12.10 -27.46 -23.87
CA SER A 171 12.81 -28.71 -24.17
C SER A 171 13.29 -28.73 -25.62
N LYS A 172 14.50 -29.26 -25.88
CA LYS A 172 14.83 -29.60 -27.27
C LYS A 172 13.82 -30.60 -27.81
N ALA A 173 13.32 -30.40 -29.02
CA ALA A 173 12.33 -31.28 -29.61
C ALA A 173 12.80 -32.74 -29.70
N SER A 174 14.11 -32.96 -29.82
CA SER A 174 14.71 -34.29 -29.89
C SER A 174 14.65 -35.10 -28.60
N VAL A 175 14.41 -34.48 -27.45
CA VAL A 175 14.30 -35.21 -26.15
C VAL A 175 12.84 -35.44 -25.75
N VAL A 176 11.88 -34.86 -26.46
CA VAL A 176 10.45 -34.98 -26.15
C VAL A 176 9.92 -36.32 -26.69
N THR A 177 9.46 -37.16 -25.79
CA THR A 177 8.81 -38.46 -26.08
C THR A 177 7.46 -38.55 -25.34
N ALA A 178 6.73 -39.63 -25.51
CA ALA A 178 5.50 -39.89 -24.75
C ALA A 178 5.75 -40.15 -23.26
N GLU A 179 6.97 -40.50 -22.86
CA GLU A 179 7.36 -40.83 -21.50
C GLU A 179 8.02 -39.65 -20.78
N THR A 180 8.68 -38.75 -21.53
CA THR A 180 9.41 -37.63 -20.92
C THR A 180 9.65 -36.51 -21.92
N ARG A 181 9.74 -35.29 -21.37
CA ARG A 181 10.24 -34.07 -22.05
C ARG A 181 11.51 -33.53 -21.37
N ILE A 182 12.06 -34.28 -20.42
CA ILE A 182 13.24 -33.88 -19.65
C ILE A 182 14.46 -34.63 -20.20
N GLY A 183 15.46 -33.88 -20.66
CA GLY A 183 16.71 -34.41 -21.19
C GLY A 183 17.77 -34.65 -20.10
N LYS A 184 19.03 -34.80 -20.53
CA LYS A 184 20.16 -35.03 -19.60
C LYS A 184 20.79 -33.76 -19.06
N LYS A 185 20.89 -32.73 -19.91
CA LYS A 185 21.42 -31.43 -19.53
C LYS A 185 20.28 -30.50 -19.16
N VAL A 186 19.95 -30.48 -17.88
CA VAL A 186 18.80 -29.74 -17.32
C VAL A 186 19.29 -28.60 -16.46
N ASP A 187 18.60 -27.44 -16.54
CA ASP A 187 18.78 -26.32 -15.64
C ASP A 187 17.43 -25.68 -15.31
N VAL A 188 17.39 -24.84 -14.29
CA VAL A 188 16.20 -24.07 -13.91
C VAL A 188 16.39 -22.60 -14.26
N TYR A 189 15.31 -21.97 -14.70
CA TYR A 189 15.24 -20.52 -14.89
C TYR A 189 14.43 -19.90 -13.75
N GLU A 190 15.09 -19.05 -12.96
CA GLU A 190 14.46 -18.41 -11.80
C GLU A 190 13.48 -17.31 -12.28
N VAL A 191 12.20 -17.45 -11.92
CA VAL A 191 11.16 -16.45 -12.16
C VAL A 191 10.86 -15.68 -10.88
N SER A 192 10.28 -14.49 -11.00
CA SER A 192 9.90 -13.68 -9.84
C SER A 192 8.74 -14.30 -9.04
N GLU A 193 8.64 -13.99 -7.74
CA GLU A 193 7.52 -14.44 -6.90
C GLU A 193 6.15 -14.09 -7.49
N GLN A 194 6.05 -12.94 -8.16
CA GLN A 194 4.83 -12.49 -8.82
C GLN A 194 4.45 -13.35 -10.02
N GLU A 195 5.43 -13.90 -10.74
CA GLU A 195 5.25 -14.74 -11.92
C GLU A 195 5.12 -16.24 -11.59
N ALA A 196 5.41 -16.61 -10.34
CA ALA A 196 5.45 -18.00 -9.88
C ALA A 196 4.08 -18.54 -9.41
N VAL A 197 3.00 -17.81 -9.62
CA VAL A 197 1.67 -18.24 -9.18
C VAL A 197 1.16 -19.37 -10.05
N ASP A 198 0.98 -20.55 -9.45
CA ASP A 198 0.31 -21.72 -10.06
C ASP A 198 -1.07 -21.90 -9.42
N ILE A 199 -2.13 -21.89 -10.23
CA ILE A 199 -3.52 -21.91 -9.75
C ILE A 199 -4.01 -23.33 -9.61
N ASP A 200 -4.08 -23.84 -8.38
CA ASP A 200 -4.69 -25.12 -8.05
C ASP A 200 -5.89 -24.99 -7.12
N THR A 201 -5.92 -23.92 -6.31
CA THR A 201 -6.98 -23.64 -5.34
C THR A 201 -7.65 -22.30 -5.61
N PHE A 202 -8.82 -22.06 -4.97
CA PHE A 202 -9.45 -20.74 -4.99
C PHE A 202 -8.61 -19.64 -4.30
N ALA A 203 -7.69 -20.02 -3.39
CA ALA A 203 -6.75 -19.08 -2.79
C ALA A 203 -5.74 -18.59 -3.85
N ASP A 204 -5.18 -19.51 -4.64
CA ASP A 204 -4.25 -19.17 -5.73
C ASP A 204 -4.92 -18.32 -6.80
N LEU A 205 -6.19 -18.60 -7.10
CA LEU A 205 -6.98 -17.80 -8.04
C LEU A 205 -7.10 -16.33 -7.59
N ARG A 206 -7.28 -16.09 -6.29
CA ARG A 206 -7.30 -14.72 -5.72
C ARG A 206 -5.92 -14.06 -5.82
N VAL A 207 -4.87 -14.80 -5.47
CA VAL A 207 -3.49 -14.31 -5.58
C VAL A 207 -3.17 -13.94 -7.03
N ALA A 208 -3.52 -14.80 -8.00
CA ALA A 208 -3.32 -14.52 -9.41
C ALA A 208 -4.10 -13.27 -9.88
N ALA A 209 -5.37 -13.13 -9.47
CA ALA A 209 -6.19 -11.97 -9.83
C ALA A 209 -5.59 -10.66 -9.29
N MET A 210 -5.07 -10.68 -8.07
CA MET A 210 -4.36 -9.54 -7.47
C MET A 210 -3.05 -9.25 -8.19
N SER A 211 -2.25 -10.28 -8.51
CA SER A 211 -0.95 -10.14 -9.20
C SER A 211 -1.09 -9.64 -10.64
N LEU A 212 -2.15 -10.04 -11.34
CA LEU A 212 -2.46 -9.54 -12.69
C LEU A 212 -2.94 -8.09 -12.68
N ASN A 213 -3.51 -7.62 -11.58
CA ASN A 213 -3.94 -6.23 -11.39
C ASN A 213 -2.85 -5.44 -10.66
N THR A 214 -1.63 -5.46 -11.17
CA THR A 214 -0.48 -4.77 -10.56
C THR A 214 -0.71 -3.26 -10.58
N GLN A 215 -1.11 -2.72 -9.41
CA GLN A 215 -1.09 -1.27 -9.21
C GLN A 215 0.37 -0.79 -9.14
N LYS A 216 0.68 0.24 -9.91
CA LYS A 216 1.88 1.05 -9.74
C LYS A 216 1.49 2.33 -9.04
N VAL A 217 1.85 2.47 -7.78
CA VAL A 217 1.43 3.58 -6.93
C VAL A 217 2.56 4.57 -6.74
N ALA A 218 2.29 5.85 -6.96
CA ALA A 218 3.15 6.96 -6.57
C ALA A 218 2.44 7.85 -5.55
N ILE A 219 3.19 8.36 -4.59
CA ILE A 219 2.74 9.37 -3.62
C ILE A 219 3.69 10.56 -3.73
N TYR A 220 3.17 11.73 -4.04
CA TYR A 220 3.92 12.98 -4.05
C TYR A 220 3.49 13.84 -2.86
N VAL A 221 4.43 14.07 -1.94
CA VAL A 221 4.16 14.78 -0.69
C VAL A 221 5.23 15.79 -0.37
N ASN A 222 4.83 16.99 0.04
CA ASN A 222 5.72 18.05 0.49
C ASN A 222 5.31 18.57 1.86
N GLY A 223 6.29 18.81 2.72
CA GLY A 223 6.06 19.39 4.04
C GLY A 223 7.26 20.18 4.53
N ASN A 224 7.00 21.26 5.28
CA ASN A 224 8.05 22.08 5.89
C ASN A 224 7.50 22.80 7.13
N ASN A 225 8.38 23.54 7.82
CA ASN A 225 8.02 24.23 9.05
C ASN A 225 6.91 25.30 8.90
N LYS A 226 6.67 25.80 7.68
CA LYS A 226 5.62 26.79 7.42
C LYS A 226 4.27 26.14 7.11
N ARG A 227 4.29 25.02 6.37
CA ARG A 227 3.09 24.26 5.97
C ARG A 227 2.64 23.22 6.99
N GLY A 228 3.53 22.85 7.92
CA GLY A 228 3.36 21.72 8.82
C GLY A 228 3.81 20.39 8.20
N ILE A 229 3.85 19.34 9.00
CA ILE A 229 4.31 17.99 8.62
C ILE A 229 3.19 16.94 8.69
N GLY A 230 1.95 17.34 8.91
CA GLY A 230 0.79 16.45 8.97
C GLY A 230 0.56 15.65 7.69
N HIS A 231 0.88 16.25 6.54
CA HIS A 231 0.83 15.59 5.23
C HIS A 231 1.77 14.41 5.13
N ILE A 232 3.00 14.56 5.65
CA ILE A 232 4.01 13.52 5.64
C ILE A 232 3.56 12.30 6.45
N TYR A 233 3.02 12.51 7.66
CA TYR A 233 2.48 11.43 8.46
C TYR A 233 1.34 10.70 7.73
N ARG A 234 0.41 11.46 7.13
CA ARG A 234 -0.70 10.87 6.38
C ARG A 234 -0.23 10.08 5.16
N ALA A 235 0.71 10.63 4.39
CA ALA A 235 1.27 9.96 3.21
C ALA A 235 1.93 8.62 3.57
N LEU A 236 2.69 8.57 4.67
CA LEU A 236 3.30 7.33 5.17
C LEU A 236 2.25 6.33 5.66
N GLU A 237 1.21 6.80 6.37
CA GLU A 237 0.09 5.97 6.82
C GLU A 237 -0.68 5.36 5.64
N ILE A 238 -0.90 6.12 4.57
CA ILE A 238 -1.57 5.66 3.34
C ILE A 238 -0.67 4.69 2.58
N ALA A 239 0.64 4.94 2.53
CA ALA A 239 1.58 4.07 1.83
C ALA A 239 1.56 2.63 2.35
N ASP A 240 1.32 2.45 3.64
CA ASP A 240 1.22 1.14 4.28
C ASP A 240 -0.09 0.38 3.99
N GLU A 241 -1.10 1.02 3.41
CA GLU A 241 -2.37 0.37 3.05
C GLU A 241 -2.35 -0.33 1.69
N PHE A 242 -1.33 -0.04 0.87
CA PHE A 242 -1.21 -0.70 -0.43
C PHE A 242 -0.52 -2.06 -0.30
N TYR A 243 -1.00 -3.05 -1.05
CA TYR A 243 -0.37 -4.37 -1.19
C TYR A 243 0.81 -4.38 -2.16
N VAL A 244 1.19 -3.20 -2.66
CA VAL A 244 2.40 -2.95 -3.45
C VAL A 244 3.21 -1.88 -2.74
N LYS A 245 4.52 -1.82 -3.03
CA LYS A 245 5.39 -0.79 -2.46
C LYS A 245 5.25 0.51 -3.24
N PRO A 246 4.65 1.59 -2.68
CA PRO A 246 4.54 2.86 -3.37
C PRO A 246 5.91 3.53 -3.56
N ASP A 247 6.07 4.26 -4.66
CA ASP A 247 7.15 5.22 -4.82
C ASP A 247 6.75 6.53 -4.13
N ILE A 248 7.50 6.97 -3.12
CA ILE A 248 7.21 8.21 -2.38
C ILE A 248 8.18 9.30 -2.85
N TYR A 249 7.63 10.31 -3.51
CA TYR A 249 8.36 11.46 -4.02
C TYR A 249 8.16 12.70 -3.16
N TYR A 250 9.21 13.51 -3.05
CA TYR A 250 9.16 14.83 -2.44
C TYR A 250 10.06 15.82 -3.20
N ASP A 251 9.67 17.08 -3.24
CA ASP A 251 10.48 18.14 -3.83
C ASP A 251 11.62 18.53 -2.87
N SER A 252 12.85 18.29 -3.28
CA SER A 252 14.05 18.56 -2.49
C SER A 252 14.27 20.07 -2.22
N ASN A 253 13.65 20.94 -3.00
CA ASN A 253 13.69 22.40 -2.81
C ASN A 253 12.69 22.89 -1.74
N GLN A 254 11.70 22.07 -1.39
CA GLN A 254 10.61 22.46 -0.46
C GLN A 254 10.62 21.65 0.84
N THR A 255 11.19 20.44 0.83
CA THR A 255 11.06 19.45 1.91
C THR A 255 12.43 18.93 2.34
N ASP A 256 12.81 19.17 3.59
CA ASP A 256 13.95 18.50 4.22
C ASP A 256 13.58 17.04 4.52
N PRO A 257 14.31 16.03 4.02
CA PRO A 257 14.00 14.62 4.29
C PRO A 257 13.97 14.25 5.78
N LYS A 258 14.60 15.02 6.65
CA LYS A 258 14.53 14.82 8.11
C LYS A 258 13.11 14.88 8.67
N VAL A 259 12.19 15.62 8.02
CA VAL A 259 10.80 15.73 8.48
C VAL A 259 10.01 14.43 8.37
N PHE A 260 10.46 13.46 7.54
CA PHE A 260 9.89 12.12 7.47
C PHE A 260 10.21 11.25 8.69
N GLY A 261 11.23 11.62 9.47
CA GLY A 261 11.66 10.87 10.63
C GLY A 261 12.17 9.46 10.29
N LYS A 262 11.99 8.52 11.23
CA LYS A 262 12.34 7.12 11.00
C LYS A 262 11.25 6.44 10.19
N THR A 263 11.54 6.11 8.93
CA THR A 263 10.64 5.36 8.06
C THR A 263 11.38 4.23 7.36
N THR A 264 10.68 3.14 7.05
CA THR A 264 11.18 2.03 6.23
C THR A 264 10.85 2.20 4.75
N HIS A 265 10.05 3.21 4.42
CA HIS A 265 9.76 3.55 3.02
C HIS A 265 10.97 4.19 2.35
N ILE A 266 11.15 3.90 1.05
CA ILE A 266 12.18 4.53 0.24
C ILE A 266 11.67 5.87 -0.26
N LEU A 267 12.29 6.95 0.22
CA LEU A 267 11.98 8.31 -0.19
C LEU A 267 12.82 8.70 -1.41
N LYS A 268 12.19 9.31 -2.40
CA LYS A 268 12.79 9.69 -3.68
C LYS A 268 12.73 11.21 -3.85
N PRO A 269 13.84 11.93 -3.74
CA PRO A 269 13.86 13.35 -4.02
C PRO A 269 13.65 13.60 -5.51
N VAL A 270 12.96 14.71 -5.83
CA VAL A 270 12.85 15.26 -7.18
C VAL A 270 13.24 16.74 -7.16
N ASP A 271 13.85 17.21 -8.23
CA ASP A 271 14.15 18.62 -8.45
C ASP A 271 12.98 19.29 -9.16
N GLY A 272 11.87 19.47 -8.42
CA GLY A 272 10.68 20.12 -8.89
C GLY A 272 9.77 19.26 -9.78
N ILE A 273 8.73 19.91 -10.31
CA ILE A 273 7.62 19.26 -11.04
C ILE A 273 8.05 18.69 -12.39
N ALA A 274 9.02 19.31 -13.06
CA ALA A 274 9.46 18.86 -14.39
C ALA A 274 10.09 17.47 -14.35
N GLU A 275 10.97 17.21 -13.37
CA GLU A 275 11.55 15.88 -13.16
C GLU A 275 10.49 14.86 -12.75
N LEU A 276 9.56 15.23 -11.85
CA LEU A 276 8.45 14.38 -11.47
C LEU A 276 7.64 13.92 -12.69
N PHE A 277 7.32 14.84 -13.61
CA PHE A 277 6.58 14.52 -14.82
C PHE A 277 7.34 13.60 -15.76
N GLN A 278 8.66 13.78 -15.89
CA GLN A 278 9.51 12.88 -16.67
C GLN A 278 9.48 11.45 -16.10
N ILE A 279 9.63 11.32 -14.80
CA ILE A 279 9.54 10.02 -14.10
C ILE A 279 8.16 9.38 -14.29
N CYS A 280 7.08 10.17 -14.20
CA CYS A 280 5.73 9.68 -14.43
C CYS A 280 5.55 9.11 -15.83
N LYS A 281 6.07 9.78 -16.88
CA LYS A 281 6.04 9.29 -18.27
C LYS A 281 6.76 7.96 -18.45
N GLU A 282 7.88 7.78 -17.78
CA GLU A 282 8.67 6.55 -17.88
C GLU A 282 8.04 5.39 -17.11
N LYS A 283 7.57 5.65 -15.89
CA LYS A 283 7.06 4.59 -15.00
C LYS A 283 5.62 4.18 -15.25
N GLN A 284 4.80 5.06 -15.82
CA GLN A 284 3.38 4.82 -16.10
C GLN A 284 2.64 4.29 -14.87
N TYR A 285 2.48 5.15 -13.85
CA TYR A 285 1.72 4.84 -12.64
C TYR A 285 0.23 4.60 -12.96
N THR A 286 -0.41 3.71 -12.21
CA THR A 286 -1.85 3.45 -12.29
C THR A 286 -2.63 4.20 -11.23
N VAL A 287 -1.98 4.52 -10.10
CA VAL A 287 -2.52 5.35 -9.02
C VAL A 287 -1.48 6.40 -8.66
N PHE A 288 -1.91 7.66 -8.61
CA PHE A 288 -1.05 8.77 -8.21
C PHE A 288 -1.73 9.59 -7.12
N ILE A 289 -1.06 9.74 -5.99
CA ILE A 289 -1.57 10.45 -4.82
C ILE A 289 -0.81 11.75 -4.64
N ASN A 290 -1.52 12.88 -4.62
CA ASN A 290 -1.00 14.19 -4.23
C ASN A 290 -1.36 14.48 -2.78
N ASP A 291 -0.35 14.82 -1.97
CA ASP A 291 -0.52 15.35 -0.63
C ASP A 291 0.35 16.61 -0.46
N ILE A 292 0.03 17.65 -1.25
CA ILE A 292 0.82 18.88 -1.39
C ILE A 292 0.02 20.16 -1.09
N LEU A 293 -1.16 20.05 -0.48
CA LEU A 293 -2.11 21.10 -0.06
C LEU A 293 -2.87 21.78 -1.19
N THR A 294 -2.22 22.27 -2.21
CA THR A 294 -2.84 23.09 -3.25
C THR A 294 -2.31 22.69 -4.60
N THR A 295 -3.18 22.22 -5.48
CA THR A 295 -2.83 21.92 -6.87
C THR A 295 -3.41 22.99 -7.81
N SER A 296 -2.65 23.37 -8.83
CA SER A 296 -3.15 24.19 -9.92
C SER A 296 -3.76 23.35 -11.04
N ILE A 297 -4.61 23.95 -11.85
CA ILE A 297 -5.18 23.30 -13.05
C ILE A 297 -4.05 22.84 -13.98
N ASP A 298 -3.04 23.71 -14.21
CA ASP A 298 -1.91 23.40 -15.11
C ASP A 298 -1.08 22.20 -14.63
N TYR A 299 -0.81 22.12 -13.31
CA TYR A 299 -0.16 20.97 -12.72
C TYR A 299 -0.94 19.68 -12.98
N MET A 300 -2.24 19.69 -12.73
CA MET A 300 -3.09 18.52 -12.90
C MET A 300 -3.26 18.10 -14.37
N ILE A 301 -3.34 19.06 -15.29
CA ILE A 301 -3.33 18.78 -16.74
C ILE A 301 -1.99 18.17 -17.16
N GLY A 302 -0.87 18.74 -16.71
CA GLY A 302 0.47 18.22 -16.97
C GLY A 302 0.64 16.79 -16.46
N LEU A 303 0.22 16.53 -15.22
CA LEU A 303 0.27 15.19 -14.62
C LEU A 303 -0.59 14.19 -15.41
N LYS A 304 -1.85 14.52 -15.72
CA LYS A 304 -2.73 13.65 -16.54
C LYS A 304 -2.18 13.40 -17.93
N SER A 305 -1.48 14.34 -18.54
CA SER A 305 -0.84 14.13 -19.84
C SER A 305 0.32 13.12 -19.77
N CYS A 306 1.00 13.03 -18.62
CA CYS A 306 2.11 12.09 -18.42
C CYS A 306 1.63 10.67 -18.11
N ILE A 307 0.52 10.54 -17.38
CA ILE A 307 -0.07 9.27 -16.93
C ILE A 307 -1.59 9.25 -17.22
N PRO A 308 -2.02 9.23 -18.49
CA PRO A 308 -3.42 9.44 -18.86
C PRO A 308 -4.38 8.37 -18.30
N ASN A 309 -3.88 7.19 -18.01
CA ASN A 309 -4.66 6.06 -17.48
C ASN A 309 -4.63 5.96 -15.95
N ALA A 310 -3.86 6.83 -15.27
CA ALA A 310 -3.77 6.82 -13.82
C ALA A 310 -5.01 7.41 -13.17
N LYS A 311 -5.37 6.86 -12.02
CA LYS A 311 -6.31 7.47 -11.07
C LYS A 311 -5.55 8.44 -10.19
N ILE A 312 -5.98 9.71 -10.20
CA ILE A 312 -5.32 10.77 -9.44
C ILE A 312 -6.16 11.11 -8.21
N ILE A 313 -5.55 11.02 -7.05
CA ILE A 313 -6.17 11.23 -5.75
C ILE A 313 -5.46 12.38 -5.05
N ASN A 314 -6.21 13.37 -4.59
CA ASN A 314 -5.66 14.51 -3.84
C ASN A 314 -6.13 14.46 -2.38
N PHE A 315 -5.24 14.81 -1.46
CA PHE A 315 -5.53 14.93 -0.03
C PHE A 315 -5.38 16.37 0.45
N GLU A 316 -6.41 16.86 1.18
CA GLU A 316 -6.46 18.21 1.77
C GLU A 316 -6.14 19.32 0.75
N ASP A 317 -6.58 19.12 -0.47
CA ASP A 317 -6.35 20.03 -1.56
C ASP A 317 -7.48 21.05 -1.64
N ASP A 318 -7.14 22.35 -1.53
CA ASP A 318 -8.06 23.48 -1.68
C ASP A 318 -7.78 24.30 -2.95
N GLY A 319 -6.95 23.77 -3.86
CA GLY A 319 -6.60 24.42 -5.11
C GLY A 319 -7.60 24.19 -6.24
N GLU A 320 -7.48 24.98 -7.30
CA GLU A 320 -8.33 24.88 -8.48
C GLU A 320 -8.17 23.53 -9.23
N GLY A 321 -7.04 22.83 -9.02
CA GLY A 321 -6.73 21.55 -9.64
C GLY A 321 -7.64 20.40 -9.23
N ILE A 322 -8.37 20.52 -8.12
CA ILE A 322 -9.31 19.49 -7.61
C ILE A 322 -10.33 19.03 -8.64
N ILE A 323 -10.74 19.91 -9.56
CA ILE A 323 -11.70 19.60 -10.63
C ILE A 323 -11.17 18.56 -11.64
N LYS A 324 -9.88 18.30 -11.64
CA LYS A 324 -9.21 17.32 -12.51
C LYS A 324 -8.80 16.03 -11.77
N ALA A 325 -8.95 15.97 -10.45
CA ALA A 325 -8.72 14.76 -9.68
C ALA A 325 -9.86 13.75 -9.87
N ASP A 326 -9.54 12.45 -9.70
CA ASP A 326 -10.55 11.38 -9.72
C ASP A 326 -11.20 11.23 -8.34
N LEU A 327 -10.44 11.48 -7.26
CA LEU A 327 -10.92 11.61 -5.87
C LEU A 327 -10.18 12.73 -5.15
N VAL A 328 -10.89 13.40 -4.25
CA VAL A 328 -10.31 14.39 -3.31
C VAL A 328 -10.82 14.08 -1.92
N PHE A 329 -9.92 13.93 -0.95
CA PHE A 329 -10.26 13.72 0.45
C PHE A 329 -9.85 14.92 1.28
N ASN A 330 -10.84 15.64 1.80
CA ASN A 330 -10.66 16.84 2.61
C ASN A 330 -11.24 16.62 4.02
N ALA A 331 -10.55 15.81 4.85
CA ALA A 331 -11.02 15.47 6.19
C ALA A 331 -11.12 16.67 7.14
N LEU A 332 -10.33 17.71 6.89
CA LEU A 332 -10.29 18.94 7.70
C LEU A 332 -11.35 19.98 7.27
N PHE A 333 -11.92 19.83 6.08
CA PHE A 333 -12.93 20.73 5.52
C PHE A 333 -14.26 20.01 5.35
N GLU A 334 -15.36 20.75 5.26
CA GLU A 334 -16.72 20.21 5.13
C GLU A 334 -17.35 20.46 3.76
N ASP A 335 -16.61 21.09 2.84
CA ASP A 335 -17.15 21.52 1.55
C ASP A 335 -17.05 20.41 0.50
N GLU A 336 -18.19 19.94 0.00
CA GLU A 336 -18.35 18.95 -1.05
C GLU A 336 -18.87 19.59 -2.35
N GLN A 337 -18.18 20.61 -2.88
CA GLN A 337 -18.61 21.36 -4.09
C GLN A 337 -18.74 20.49 -5.34
N PHE A 338 -18.01 19.37 -5.43
CA PHE A 338 -17.98 18.50 -6.60
C PHE A 338 -18.13 17.03 -6.18
N PRO A 339 -18.69 16.15 -7.03
CA PRO A 339 -18.98 14.75 -6.69
C PRO A 339 -17.77 13.91 -6.29
N GLN A 340 -16.56 14.26 -6.77
CA GLN A 340 -15.32 13.56 -6.43
C GLN A 340 -14.72 14.00 -5.09
N ILE A 341 -15.27 15.04 -4.44
CA ILE A 341 -14.79 15.53 -3.15
C ILE A 341 -15.51 14.77 -2.03
N HIS A 342 -14.73 14.19 -1.16
CA HIS A 342 -15.15 13.51 0.05
C HIS A 342 -14.64 14.31 1.25
N ALA A 343 -15.50 15.13 1.83
CA ALA A 343 -15.15 16.06 2.89
C ALA A 343 -15.65 15.62 4.27
N GLY A 344 -15.06 16.19 5.30
CA GLY A 344 -15.40 16.01 6.71
C GLY A 344 -14.64 14.91 7.42
N GLU A 345 -14.80 14.88 8.72
CA GLU A 345 -14.07 14.06 9.70
C GLU A 345 -14.17 12.55 9.43
N LYS A 346 -15.25 12.08 8.80
CA LYS A 346 -15.46 10.66 8.43
C LYS A 346 -14.38 10.10 7.50
N TYR A 347 -13.60 10.98 6.83
CA TYR A 347 -12.48 10.59 5.96
C TYR A 347 -11.10 10.85 6.59
N TYR A 348 -11.07 11.13 7.87
CA TYR A 348 -9.81 11.29 8.61
C TYR A 348 -9.02 9.99 8.63
N ILE A 349 -7.73 10.07 8.27
CA ILE A 349 -6.80 8.94 8.37
C ILE A 349 -6.23 8.90 9.79
N CYS A 350 -6.85 8.11 10.64
CA CYS A 350 -6.38 7.85 11.99
C CYS A 350 -5.04 7.12 11.98
N GLY A 351 -4.08 7.57 12.77
CA GLY A 351 -2.80 6.91 12.95
C GLY A 351 -2.97 5.49 13.53
N LYS A 352 -2.16 4.52 13.07
CA LYS A 352 -2.28 3.09 13.45
C LYS A 352 -2.22 2.89 14.95
N THR A 353 -1.32 3.58 15.63
CA THR A 353 -1.16 3.43 17.09
C THR A 353 -2.41 3.83 17.86
N PHE A 354 -3.13 4.88 17.41
CA PHE A 354 -4.38 5.32 18.05
C PHE A 354 -5.50 4.28 17.99
N MET A 355 -5.46 3.34 17.05
CA MET A 355 -6.45 2.27 16.94
C MET A 355 -6.37 1.22 18.06
N PHE A 356 -5.24 1.18 18.79
CA PHE A 356 -5.00 0.23 19.88
C PHE A 356 -5.20 0.82 21.28
N TYR A 357 -5.51 2.12 21.37
CA TYR A 357 -5.79 2.77 22.64
C TYR A 357 -7.28 3.01 22.79
N GLU A 358 -7.83 2.65 23.94
CA GLU A 358 -9.21 2.96 24.29
C GLU A 358 -9.37 4.43 24.71
N PRO A 359 -10.56 5.01 24.56
CA PRO A 359 -10.85 6.33 25.10
C PRO A 359 -10.58 6.42 26.61
N ILE A 360 -10.14 7.60 27.06
CA ILE A 360 -9.86 7.81 28.48
C ILE A 360 -11.12 7.66 29.33
N THR A 361 -10.94 7.27 30.59
CA THR A 361 -12.00 7.36 31.60
C THR A 361 -11.94 8.75 32.25
N ILE A 362 -13.06 9.48 32.24
CA ILE A 362 -13.14 10.82 32.85
C ILE A 362 -13.06 10.72 34.35
N LYS A 363 -11.96 11.20 34.97
CA LYS A 363 -11.73 11.22 36.40
C LYS A 363 -12.57 12.31 37.08
N GLU A 364 -12.72 12.24 38.41
CA GLU A 364 -13.44 13.25 39.19
C GLU A 364 -12.83 14.66 39.02
N LYS A 365 -11.48 14.74 39.09
CA LYS A 365 -10.73 15.98 38.99
C LYS A 365 -9.74 15.93 37.84
N VAL A 366 -9.44 17.10 37.28
CA VAL A 366 -8.30 17.28 36.37
C VAL A 366 -7.03 17.32 37.19
N THR A 367 -6.05 16.54 36.79
CA THR A 367 -4.72 16.49 37.45
C THR A 367 -3.59 16.64 36.42
N LYS A 368 -3.82 16.21 35.19
CA LYS A 368 -2.79 16.20 34.14
C LYS A 368 -3.31 16.74 32.82
N VAL A 369 -2.55 17.64 32.23
CA VAL A 369 -2.88 18.36 30.99
C VAL A 369 -1.90 18.01 29.90
N PHE A 370 -2.41 17.63 28.73
CA PHE A 370 -1.63 17.45 27.52
C PHE A 370 -1.60 18.75 26.71
N ILE A 371 -0.41 19.15 26.23
CA ILE A 371 -0.22 20.36 25.41
C ILE A 371 0.60 20.00 24.17
N SER A 372 0.04 20.20 22.98
CA SER A 372 0.79 20.08 21.74
C SER A 372 0.14 20.83 20.58
N PHE A 373 0.93 21.54 19.80
CA PHE A 373 0.49 22.32 18.64
C PHE A 373 0.98 21.72 17.32
N GLY A 374 1.12 20.39 17.27
CA GLY A 374 1.52 19.66 16.10
C GLY A 374 3.00 19.83 15.76
N GLY A 375 3.32 19.81 14.46
CA GLY A 375 4.71 19.69 14.00
C GLY A 375 5.59 20.92 14.21
N ALA A 376 5.06 22.13 14.02
CA ALA A 376 5.87 23.35 13.88
C ALA A 376 5.56 24.46 14.91
N ASP A 377 4.32 24.57 15.37
CA ASP A 377 3.85 25.63 16.28
C ASP A 377 4.31 27.06 15.88
N PRO A 378 3.90 27.57 14.69
CA PRO A 378 4.38 28.85 14.18
C PRO A 378 3.91 30.06 14.99
N GLN A 379 2.87 29.92 15.83
CA GLN A 379 2.38 30.97 16.74
C GLN A 379 3.08 30.96 18.10
N ASN A 380 4.01 30.01 18.34
CA ASN A 380 4.70 29.83 19.61
C ASN A 380 3.74 29.69 20.81
N TYR A 381 2.63 28.97 20.62
CA TYR A 381 1.68 28.72 21.72
C TYR A 381 2.29 27.88 22.83
N SER A 382 3.21 26.96 22.50
CA SER A 382 3.96 26.18 23.49
C SER A 382 4.78 27.08 24.41
N ASP A 383 5.45 28.09 23.85
CA ASP A 383 6.27 29.05 24.61
C ASP A 383 5.39 29.85 25.55
N ARG A 384 4.28 30.41 25.05
CA ARG A 384 3.33 31.21 25.84
C ARG A 384 2.71 30.41 26.98
N LEU A 385 2.30 29.17 26.73
CA LEU A 385 1.74 28.28 27.75
C LEU A 385 2.79 27.89 28.80
N LEU A 386 4.03 27.61 28.40
CA LEU A 386 5.11 27.29 29.34
C LEU A 386 5.35 28.46 30.33
N GLU A 387 5.32 29.71 29.87
CA GLU A 387 5.42 30.88 30.74
C GLU A 387 4.24 31.02 31.72
N MET A 388 3.03 30.56 31.29
CA MET A 388 1.84 30.61 32.15
C MET A 388 1.85 29.52 33.23
N ILE A 389 2.13 28.25 32.85
CA ILE A 389 1.93 27.08 33.72
C ILE A 389 2.99 26.90 34.80
N ILE A 390 4.08 27.67 34.77
CA ILE A 390 5.09 27.70 35.85
C ILE A 390 4.68 28.61 37.00
N LYS A 391 3.59 29.38 36.90
CA LYS A 391 3.09 30.24 37.96
C LYS A 391 2.64 29.38 39.17
N PRO A 392 2.77 29.91 40.43
CA PRO A 392 2.48 29.13 41.66
C PRO A 392 1.07 28.55 41.71
N GLU A 393 0.10 29.16 41.05
CA GLU A 393 -1.30 28.73 41.04
C GLU A 393 -1.53 27.40 40.29
N TYR A 394 -0.58 26.98 39.44
CA TYR A 394 -0.66 25.73 38.65
C TYR A 394 0.19 24.59 39.24
N LYS A 395 0.84 24.77 40.38
CA LYS A 395 1.77 23.80 41.00
C LYS A 395 1.16 22.42 41.29
N ASP A 396 -0.16 22.37 41.48
CA ASP A 396 -0.88 21.14 41.83
C ASP A 396 -1.36 20.34 40.60
N TYR A 397 -1.11 20.85 39.41
CA TYR A 397 -1.39 20.19 38.13
C TYR A 397 -0.09 19.73 37.46
N GLN A 398 -0.15 18.67 36.70
CA GLN A 398 0.97 18.21 35.85
C GLN A 398 0.71 18.59 34.40
N PHE A 399 1.71 19.12 33.70
CA PHE A 399 1.63 19.52 32.31
C PHE A 399 2.65 18.73 31.47
N VAL A 400 2.16 18.04 30.45
CA VAL A 400 3.00 17.35 29.46
C VAL A 400 2.95 18.14 28.17
N VAL A 401 4.05 18.78 27.82
CA VAL A 401 4.19 19.62 26.64
C VAL A 401 4.99 18.87 25.60
N VAL A 402 4.37 18.55 24.45
CA VAL A 402 5.03 17.83 23.38
C VAL A 402 5.33 18.78 22.22
N LEU A 403 6.61 18.98 21.99
CA LEU A 403 7.14 19.78 20.89
C LEU A 403 7.30 18.92 19.64
N GLY A 404 6.76 19.41 18.53
CA GLY A 404 6.88 18.73 17.24
C GLY A 404 8.26 18.87 16.62
N ARG A 405 8.59 17.95 15.71
CA ARG A 405 9.90 17.82 15.04
C ARG A 405 10.37 19.10 14.33
N ALA A 406 9.45 19.94 13.91
CA ALA A 406 9.73 21.17 13.19
C ALA A 406 9.68 22.44 14.07
N LYS A 407 9.58 22.30 15.42
CA LYS A 407 9.59 23.42 16.35
C LYS A 407 10.96 24.05 16.45
N TYR A 408 10.99 25.40 16.53
CA TYR A 408 12.22 26.17 16.80
C TYR A 408 12.53 26.29 18.29
N ASN A 409 13.77 26.59 18.62
CA ASN A 409 14.25 26.86 19.99
C ASN A 409 13.96 25.73 20.99
N VAL A 410 13.98 24.50 20.53
CA VAL A 410 13.64 23.33 21.35
C VAL A 410 14.47 23.28 22.64
N ASP A 411 15.79 23.50 22.55
CA ASP A 411 16.69 23.44 23.71
C ASP A 411 16.28 24.42 24.81
N ALA A 412 15.86 25.64 24.45
CA ALA A 412 15.39 26.63 25.41
C ALA A 412 14.06 26.20 26.08
N LEU A 413 13.19 25.50 25.33
CA LEU A 413 11.93 25.02 25.88
C LEU A 413 12.12 23.77 26.76
N LEU A 414 13.12 22.93 26.49
CA LEU A 414 13.49 21.80 27.32
C LEU A 414 14.00 22.22 28.71
N GLU A 415 14.52 23.44 28.87
CA GLU A 415 14.90 24.02 30.17
C GLU A 415 13.75 24.12 31.16
N TYR A 416 12.49 24.13 30.70
CA TYR A 416 11.32 24.14 31.58
C TYR A 416 11.12 22.82 32.33
N ASN A 417 11.84 21.74 31.99
CA ASN A 417 11.89 20.51 32.80
C ASN A 417 12.47 20.69 34.21
N LYS A 418 13.05 21.83 34.50
CA LYS A 418 13.46 22.19 35.88
C LYS A 418 12.28 22.42 36.83
N TYR A 419 11.08 22.69 36.28
CA TYR A 419 9.88 22.88 37.11
C TYR A 419 9.19 21.55 37.34
N PRO A 420 8.89 21.17 38.62
CA PRO A 420 8.43 19.83 38.97
C PRO A 420 7.04 19.46 38.42
N ASN A 421 6.28 20.45 38.02
CA ASN A 421 4.93 20.28 37.46
C ASN A 421 4.89 20.32 35.89
N VAL A 422 6.06 20.41 35.24
CA VAL A 422 6.15 20.53 33.79
C VAL A 422 7.08 19.46 33.23
N GLU A 423 6.59 18.72 32.24
CA GLU A 423 7.37 17.76 31.44
C GLU A 423 7.35 18.17 29.97
N VAL A 424 8.49 18.63 29.46
CA VAL A 424 8.65 19.01 28.05
C VAL A 424 9.35 17.88 27.30
N LEU A 425 8.71 17.38 26.26
CA LEU A 425 9.19 16.29 25.40
C LEU A 425 9.31 16.76 23.96
N TYR A 426 10.26 16.19 23.23
CA TYR A 426 10.51 16.52 21.82
C TYR A 426 10.46 15.29 20.93
N ASP A 427 9.80 15.38 19.78
CA ASP A 427 9.70 14.33 18.75
C ASP A 427 9.31 12.95 19.31
N VAL A 428 8.17 12.90 19.98
CA VAL A 428 7.67 11.69 20.63
C VAL A 428 7.08 10.71 19.61
N SER A 429 7.42 9.44 19.75
CA SER A 429 6.92 8.37 18.87
C SER A 429 5.60 7.74 19.35
N ASN A 430 5.29 7.76 20.66
CA ASN A 430 4.07 7.17 21.23
C ASN A 430 3.14 8.25 21.79
N MET A 431 2.56 9.05 20.89
CA MET A 431 1.60 10.11 21.24
C MET A 431 0.36 9.59 21.99
N PRO A 432 -0.31 8.49 21.58
CA PRO A 432 -1.53 8.05 22.26
C PRO A 432 -1.28 7.63 23.72
N GLU A 433 -0.11 7.10 24.08
CA GLU A 433 0.23 6.78 25.47
C GLU A 433 0.28 8.04 26.35
N LEU A 434 0.95 9.09 25.86
CA LEU A 434 1.02 10.37 26.56
C LEU A 434 -0.35 11.01 26.69
N MET A 435 -1.12 11.05 25.59
CA MET A 435 -2.46 11.63 25.57
C MET A 435 -3.39 10.93 26.54
N THR A 436 -3.44 9.60 26.53
CA THR A 436 -4.31 8.82 27.44
C THR A 436 -3.91 8.91 28.92
N SER A 437 -2.69 9.35 29.22
CA SER A 437 -2.27 9.63 30.59
C SER A 437 -2.82 10.95 31.14
N CYS A 438 -3.39 11.80 30.26
CA CYS A 438 -3.86 13.14 30.57
C CYS A 438 -5.40 13.20 30.68
N ASP A 439 -5.93 14.20 31.37
CA ASP A 439 -7.36 14.37 31.63
C ASP A 439 -8.03 15.35 30.65
N ILE A 440 -7.25 16.31 30.14
CA ILE A 440 -7.67 17.32 29.14
C ILE A 440 -6.52 17.64 28.20
N GLY A 441 -6.84 18.25 27.04
CA GLY A 441 -5.85 18.66 26.03
C GLY A 441 -5.88 20.17 25.72
N ILE A 442 -4.74 20.71 25.30
CA ILE A 442 -4.63 22.04 24.68
C ILE A 442 -3.86 21.86 23.37
N THR A 443 -4.47 22.23 22.25
CA THR A 443 -3.92 21.87 20.95
C THR A 443 -4.22 22.90 19.86
N SER A 444 -3.68 22.68 18.66
CA SER A 444 -4.06 23.43 17.46
C SER A 444 -5.38 22.92 16.87
N ARG A 445 -6.00 23.74 16.02
CA ARG A 445 -7.18 23.36 15.21
C ARG A 445 -6.78 22.50 14.01
N GLY A 446 -5.88 21.56 14.23
CA GLY A 446 -5.29 20.67 13.22
C GLY A 446 -5.53 19.20 13.53
N ARG A 447 -4.68 18.32 12.98
CA ARG A 447 -4.79 16.85 13.12
C ARG A 447 -4.72 16.37 14.56
N THR A 448 -3.95 17.02 15.42
CA THR A 448 -3.85 16.66 16.84
C THR A 448 -5.20 16.75 17.56
N GLY A 449 -6.10 17.65 17.13
CA GLY A 449 -7.48 17.69 17.61
C GLY A 449 -8.25 16.39 17.32
N TYR A 450 -8.08 15.82 16.13
CA TYR A 450 -8.68 14.51 15.78
C TYR A 450 -8.10 13.36 16.60
N GLU A 451 -6.80 13.41 16.89
CA GLU A 451 -6.11 12.42 17.74
C GLU A 451 -6.68 12.45 19.15
N LEU A 452 -6.83 13.64 19.74
CA LEU A 452 -7.46 13.82 21.07
C LEU A 452 -8.93 13.39 21.07
N ALA A 453 -9.68 13.72 20.01
CA ALA A 453 -11.07 13.29 19.87
C ALA A 453 -11.21 11.77 19.75
N THR A 454 -10.30 11.09 19.03
CA THR A 454 -10.27 9.62 18.92
C THR A 454 -10.12 8.94 20.29
N LEU A 455 -9.46 9.61 21.23
CA LEU A 455 -9.25 9.17 22.61
C LEU A 455 -10.28 9.76 23.59
N GLY A 456 -11.23 10.56 23.11
CA GLY A 456 -12.27 11.17 23.91
C GLY A 456 -11.75 12.17 24.95
N ILE A 457 -10.70 12.93 24.63
CA ILE A 457 -10.05 13.88 25.55
C ILE A 457 -10.62 15.28 25.33
N PRO A 458 -11.40 15.85 26.28
CA PRO A 458 -11.92 17.21 26.19
C PRO A 458 -10.78 18.22 26.02
N SER A 459 -10.86 19.09 25.02
CA SER A 459 -9.71 19.90 24.64
C SER A 459 -10.03 21.33 24.28
N ILE A 460 -9.08 22.23 24.58
CA ILE A 460 -9.03 23.61 24.10
C ILE A 460 -8.27 23.62 22.78
N ALA A 461 -8.80 24.31 21.78
CA ALA A 461 -8.19 24.41 20.47
C ALA A 461 -7.95 25.88 20.05
N MET A 462 -6.82 26.13 19.40
CA MET A 462 -6.44 27.43 18.84
C MET A 462 -5.97 27.22 17.39
N ALA A 463 -6.41 28.09 16.47
CA ALA A 463 -5.88 28.05 15.11
C ALA A 463 -4.47 28.65 15.04
N GLN A 464 -3.61 28.11 14.20
CA GLN A 464 -2.25 28.61 14.00
C GLN A 464 -2.12 29.53 12.75
N ASN A 465 -3.08 29.43 11.86
CA ASN A 465 -3.14 30.23 10.63
C ASN A 465 -4.57 30.28 10.09
N HIS A 466 -4.83 31.12 9.10
CA HIS A 466 -6.15 31.28 8.49
C HIS A 466 -6.69 30.03 7.78
N ARG A 467 -5.83 29.09 7.40
CA ARG A 467 -6.27 27.81 6.85
C ARG A 467 -6.89 26.95 7.94
N GLU A 468 -6.26 26.88 9.12
CA GLU A 468 -6.82 26.15 10.26
C GLU A 468 -8.15 26.73 10.76
N GLU A 469 -8.41 28.04 10.58
CA GLU A 469 -9.71 28.64 10.90
C GLU A 469 -10.87 28.08 10.06
N LYS A 470 -10.56 27.48 8.91
CA LYS A 470 -11.56 26.86 8.03
C LYS A 470 -11.83 25.38 8.35
N HIS A 471 -11.04 24.76 9.25
CA HIS A 471 -11.26 23.37 9.62
C HIS A 471 -12.60 23.22 10.34
N GLY A 472 -13.45 22.27 9.91
CA GLY A 472 -14.80 22.10 10.42
C GLY A 472 -14.85 21.39 11.76
N PHE A 473 -14.26 20.19 11.86
CA PHE A 473 -14.47 19.25 12.97
C PHE A 473 -14.05 19.78 14.35
N VAL A 474 -12.92 20.48 14.46
CA VAL A 474 -12.43 20.99 15.75
C VAL A 474 -13.14 22.30 16.10
N CYS A 475 -14.35 22.15 16.63
CA CYS A 475 -15.27 23.26 16.95
C CYS A 475 -16.06 22.97 18.24
N ASN A 476 -16.80 23.97 18.74
CA ASN A 476 -17.56 23.85 19.98
C ASN A 476 -18.69 22.82 19.89
N GLU A 477 -19.30 22.68 18.72
CA GLU A 477 -20.40 21.77 18.44
C GLU A 477 -19.98 20.29 18.58
N ASN A 478 -18.69 20.00 18.40
CA ASN A 478 -18.13 18.65 18.47
C ASN A 478 -17.40 18.36 19.79
N GLY A 479 -17.53 19.21 20.81
CA GLY A 479 -16.95 18.96 22.16
C GLY A 479 -15.56 19.53 22.38
N PHE A 480 -15.13 20.50 21.56
CA PHE A 480 -13.94 21.32 21.81
C PHE A 480 -14.31 22.70 22.39
N SER A 481 -13.36 23.40 22.95
CA SER A 481 -13.45 24.86 23.14
C SER A 481 -12.48 25.54 22.17
N TYR A 482 -13.00 25.93 21.02
CA TYR A 482 -12.22 26.70 20.05
C TYR A 482 -12.21 28.19 20.41
N ILE A 483 -11.02 28.76 20.61
CA ILE A 483 -10.84 30.15 21.09
C ILE A 483 -10.18 31.08 20.07
N GLY A 484 -10.13 30.67 18.78
CA GLY A 484 -9.71 31.55 17.68
C GLY A 484 -8.26 31.40 17.26
N LEU A 485 -7.86 32.28 16.32
CA LEU A 485 -6.50 32.44 15.86
C LEU A 485 -5.79 33.48 16.70
N ASN A 486 -4.64 33.15 17.24
CA ASN A 486 -3.80 34.00 18.08
C ASN A 486 -4.58 34.73 19.19
N PRO A 487 -5.33 34.00 20.05
CA PRO A 487 -6.06 34.62 21.15
C PRO A 487 -5.12 35.31 22.13
N ALA A 488 -5.64 36.32 22.83
CA ALA A 488 -4.90 37.00 23.90
C ALA A 488 -4.60 36.06 25.06
N ASP A 489 -3.51 36.32 25.79
CA ASP A 489 -3.05 35.45 26.90
C ASP A 489 -4.11 35.30 27.99
N GLU A 490 -4.88 36.36 28.26
CA GLU A 490 -5.97 36.35 29.22
C GLU A 490 -7.09 35.37 28.82
N VAL A 491 -7.36 35.24 27.50
CA VAL A 491 -8.35 34.30 26.97
C VAL A 491 -7.86 32.88 27.11
N ILE A 492 -6.59 32.63 26.77
CA ILE A 492 -5.95 31.29 26.92
C ILE A 492 -5.98 30.87 28.39
N GLU A 493 -5.49 31.74 29.28
CA GLU A 493 -5.39 31.47 30.71
C GLU A 493 -6.78 31.30 31.34
N GLY A 494 -7.74 32.14 30.99
CA GLY A 494 -9.13 32.06 31.48
C GLY A 494 -9.80 30.75 31.06
N THR A 495 -9.64 30.34 29.79
CA THR A 495 -10.20 29.08 29.28
C THR A 495 -9.50 27.87 29.92
N MET A 496 -8.19 27.90 30.12
CA MET A 496 -7.44 26.87 30.82
C MET A 496 -7.93 26.71 32.25
N LYS A 497 -8.11 27.80 33.02
CA LYS A 497 -8.67 27.78 34.39
C LYS A 497 -10.08 27.18 34.44
N MET A 498 -10.92 27.51 33.44
CA MET A 498 -12.24 26.91 33.31
C MET A 498 -12.14 25.39 33.15
N TYR A 499 -11.26 24.89 32.29
CA TYR A 499 -11.07 23.44 32.06
C TYR A 499 -10.51 22.71 33.30
N LEU A 500 -9.55 23.32 34.00
CA LEU A 500 -8.96 22.76 35.23
C LEU A 500 -10.02 22.61 36.32
N SER A 501 -11.01 23.50 36.41
CA SER A 501 -12.11 23.48 37.37
C SER A 501 -13.39 22.80 36.89
N MET A 502 -13.42 22.33 35.63
CA MET A 502 -14.61 21.78 35.00
C MET A 502 -15.09 20.50 35.68
N SER A 503 -16.38 20.39 35.94
CA SER A 503 -16.98 19.21 36.56
C SER A 503 -16.76 17.94 35.74
N GLN A 504 -16.70 16.78 36.41
CA GLN A 504 -16.65 15.49 35.75
C GLN A 504 -17.80 15.30 34.75
N LYS A 505 -19.02 15.69 35.14
CA LYS A 505 -20.22 15.60 34.29
C LYS A 505 -20.08 16.42 33.00
N THR A 506 -19.53 17.61 33.06
CA THR A 506 -19.32 18.47 31.89
C THR A 506 -18.25 17.89 30.97
N ARG A 507 -17.14 17.39 31.50
CA ARG A 507 -16.09 16.72 30.73
C ARG A 507 -16.59 15.43 30.09
N GLN A 508 -17.44 14.67 30.79
CA GLN A 508 -18.10 13.49 30.21
C GLN A 508 -18.97 13.86 29.02
N HIS A 509 -19.75 14.94 29.13
CA HIS A 509 -20.55 15.41 28.02
C HIS A 509 -19.69 15.79 26.79
N TYR A 510 -18.55 16.45 26.99
CA TYR A 510 -17.62 16.75 25.89
C TYR A 510 -17.03 15.48 25.30
N GLN A 511 -16.65 14.51 26.13
CA GLN A 511 -16.20 13.20 25.64
C GLN A 511 -17.25 12.49 24.80
N ASP A 512 -18.51 12.50 25.24
CA ASP A 512 -19.62 11.85 24.53
C ASP A 512 -19.81 12.50 23.14
N MET A 513 -19.67 13.83 23.03
CA MET A 513 -19.72 14.55 21.75
C MET A 513 -18.56 14.12 20.83
N LEU A 514 -17.31 14.12 21.34
CA LEU A 514 -16.13 13.70 20.57
C LEU A 514 -16.25 12.27 20.05
N LEU A 515 -16.71 11.33 20.89
CA LEU A 515 -16.82 9.90 20.56
C LEU A 515 -18.06 9.55 19.73
N SER A 516 -18.98 10.51 19.52
CA SER A 516 -20.11 10.31 18.58
C SER A 516 -19.66 10.22 17.12
N HIS A 517 -18.42 10.65 16.81
CA HIS A 517 -17.84 10.63 15.47
C HIS A 517 -16.96 9.39 15.25
N ASP A 518 -17.20 8.64 14.17
CA ASP A 518 -16.40 7.46 13.81
C ASP A 518 -15.09 7.85 13.10
N LEU A 519 -14.15 8.42 13.84
CA LEU A 519 -12.83 8.81 13.33
C LEU A 519 -11.95 7.60 12.98
N ARG A 520 -12.10 6.49 13.69
CA ARG A 520 -11.31 5.26 13.45
C ARG A 520 -11.67 4.57 12.15
N GLY A 521 -12.93 4.71 11.69
CA GLY A 521 -13.41 4.12 10.43
C GLY A 521 -12.95 4.85 9.17
N GLY A 522 -12.39 6.07 9.27
CA GLY A 522 -12.04 6.91 8.14
C GLY A 522 -11.03 6.29 7.19
N ARG A 523 -9.97 5.67 7.72
CA ARG A 523 -8.96 4.92 6.94
C ARG A 523 -9.60 3.90 6.01
N ARG A 524 -10.49 3.04 6.53
CA ARG A 524 -11.18 2.02 5.75
C ARG A 524 -12.08 2.63 4.67
N ARG A 525 -12.78 3.74 4.98
CA ARG A 525 -13.64 4.43 4.01
C ARG A 525 -12.82 4.98 2.84
N VAL A 526 -11.72 5.65 3.13
CA VAL A 526 -10.81 6.20 2.12
C VAL A 526 -10.26 5.08 1.23
N MET A 527 -9.70 4.01 1.82
CA MET A 527 -9.12 2.92 1.03
C MET A 527 -10.16 2.16 0.21
N ASN A 528 -11.39 2.00 0.72
CA ASN A 528 -12.47 1.40 -0.07
C ASN A 528 -12.80 2.24 -1.31
N LEU A 529 -12.83 3.57 -1.20
CA LEU A 529 -13.07 4.45 -2.35
C LEU A 529 -11.91 4.39 -3.35
N ILE A 530 -10.66 4.40 -2.88
CA ILE A 530 -9.47 4.28 -3.74
C ILE A 530 -9.45 2.95 -4.49
N ASN A 531 -9.75 1.85 -3.81
CA ASN A 531 -9.72 0.50 -4.41
C ASN A 531 -10.89 0.23 -5.38
N ASN A 532 -11.95 1.03 -5.33
CA ASN A 532 -13.12 0.92 -6.21
C ASN A 532 -13.08 1.89 -7.42
N LEU A 533 -12.01 2.69 -7.59
CA LEU A 533 -11.77 3.50 -8.78
C LEU A 533 -11.42 2.62 -10.00
#